data_1b263195466c6cb3d1eed088a190dfdf
#
_entry.id   1b263195466c6cb3d1eed088a190dfdf
#
_cell.length_a   1.000
_cell.length_b   1.000
_cell.length_c   1.000
_cell.angle_alpha   90.00
_cell.angle_beta   90.00
_cell.angle_gamma   90.00
#
_symmetry.space_group_name_H-M   'P 1'
#
loop_
_entity.id
_entity.type
_entity.pdbx_description
1 polymer ?
#
loop_
_entity_poly.entity_id
_entity_poly.type
_entity_poly.pdbx_seq_one_letter_code
_entity_poly.pdbx_strand_id
1 'polypeptide(L)'
;MHGSAECSQFSIIFIDQTTYSTGSNPDSLKAVDVNGDGKPDIIVANSGSNNVGVLLNIGNGTFAAQTTYSTDSGPAEVTAADVNGDGKPDIIVANSDSNNVGVFLNTGNGTFSAQMTYATDNWPGSVVTVDVNGDNKTDIIFASYLSNNVGVLFNIGNGTFAAQTTYSTGSGPAEVAAADVNGDGKPDIIVANNLSNNFGVLLNLGNGTFLTPTTYLTDSGPACVVAADVNGDGKPDIIVANSNSNNVGVLLNIGNGTFAAQMTYSAGSGPACVAAVDVNGDNKPDIIVANYGSNNIGVLLNHC
;
A
#
# COMPACT_ATOMS: atom_id res chain seq x y z
N MET A 1 3.16 5.11 50.25
CA MET A 1 2.07 5.63 49.41
C MET A 1 2.60 5.62 47.98
N HIS A 2 2.28 4.61 47.23
CA HIS A 2 2.62 4.52 45.81
C HIS A 2 1.47 5.20 45.05
N GLY A 3 1.73 6.37 44.53
CA GLY A 3 0.83 7.01 43.58
C GLY A 3 0.93 6.29 42.25
N SER A 4 -0.11 5.53 41.89
CA SER A 4 -0.33 5.08 40.52
C SER A 4 -0.56 6.31 39.65
N ALA A 5 0.34 6.56 38.71
CA ALA A 5 0.07 7.50 37.63
C ALA A 5 -1.12 6.93 36.85
N GLU A 6 -2.29 7.56 36.99
CA GLU A 6 -3.41 7.32 36.11
C GLU A 6 -3.00 7.79 34.72
N CYS A 7 -2.81 6.84 33.80
CA CYS A 7 -2.72 7.11 32.39
C CYS A 7 -4.08 7.73 31.99
N SER A 8 -4.09 9.02 31.64
CA SER A 8 -5.30 9.66 31.13
C SER A 8 -5.71 8.94 29.86
N GLN A 9 -6.80 8.17 29.91
CA GLN A 9 -7.44 7.60 28.73
C GLN A 9 -7.87 8.74 27.81
N PHE A 10 -7.10 9.00 26.77
CA PHE A 10 -7.62 9.73 25.62
C PHE A 10 -8.59 8.77 24.91
N SER A 11 -9.88 8.93 25.18
CA SER A 11 -10.90 8.24 24.40
C SER A 11 -10.90 8.86 23.01
N ILE A 12 -10.51 8.08 21.99
CA ILE A 12 -10.78 8.47 20.60
C ILE A 12 -12.29 8.50 20.44
N ILE A 13 -12.85 9.69 20.24
CA ILE A 13 -14.28 9.88 20.01
C ILE A 13 -14.48 10.09 18.52
N PHE A 14 -14.92 9.05 17.81
CA PHE A 14 -15.45 9.20 16.47
C PHE A 14 -16.92 9.61 16.58
N ILE A 15 -17.34 10.57 15.76
CA ILE A 15 -18.75 10.89 15.51
C ILE A 15 -19.32 9.91 14.48
N ASP A 16 -20.62 9.95 14.24
CA ASP A 16 -21.29 9.09 13.27
C ASP A 16 -20.62 9.16 11.89
N GLN A 17 -20.56 8.02 11.20
CA GLN A 17 -19.99 7.90 9.86
C GLN A 17 -20.80 8.73 8.86
N THR A 18 -20.12 9.57 8.08
CA THR A 18 -20.67 10.19 6.88
C THR A 18 -20.29 9.36 5.66
N THR A 19 -21.26 9.01 4.83
CA THR A 19 -21.04 8.20 3.64
C THR A 19 -21.11 9.04 2.35
N TYR A 20 -20.26 8.69 1.40
CA TYR A 20 -20.20 9.31 0.07
C TYR A 20 -20.33 8.21 -0.98
N SER A 21 -21.17 8.47 -2.01
CA SER A 21 -21.38 7.50 -3.08
C SER A 21 -20.14 7.37 -3.95
N THR A 22 -19.80 6.12 -4.27
CA THR A 22 -18.72 5.72 -5.18
C THR A 22 -19.27 5.00 -6.41
N GLY A 23 -18.42 4.46 -7.27
CA GLY A 23 -18.80 3.43 -8.24
C GLY A 23 -19.07 2.09 -7.57
N SER A 24 -19.34 1.07 -8.38
CA SER A 24 -19.56 -0.29 -7.87
C SER A 24 -18.25 -0.96 -7.47
N ASN A 25 -18.29 -1.71 -6.38
CA ASN A 25 -17.15 -2.44 -5.82
C ASN A 25 -15.92 -1.54 -5.65
N PRO A 26 -15.93 -0.58 -4.70
CA PRO A 26 -14.73 0.17 -4.37
C PRO A 26 -13.74 -0.77 -3.65
N ASP A 27 -12.60 -1.07 -4.29
CA ASP A 27 -11.63 -2.03 -3.76
C ASP A 27 -10.46 -1.37 -3.03
N SER A 28 -10.00 -0.23 -3.52
CA SER A 28 -8.85 0.49 -2.95
C SER A 28 -9.12 1.99 -2.92
N LEU A 29 -8.49 2.67 -1.97
CA LEU A 29 -8.53 4.12 -1.88
C LEU A 29 -7.16 4.71 -1.48
N LYS A 30 -6.96 5.97 -1.89
CA LYS A 30 -5.80 6.78 -1.49
C LYS A 30 -6.26 8.16 -1.08
N ALA A 31 -5.71 8.67 0.02
CA ALA A 31 -5.92 10.05 0.44
C ALA A 31 -4.70 10.90 0.10
N VAL A 32 -4.87 11.94 -0.72
CA VAL A 32 -3.81 12.85 -1.16
C VAL A 32 -4.41 14.15 -1.68
N ASP A 33 -3.75 15.28 -1.48
CA ASP A 33 -4.17 16.58 -2.03
C ASP A 33 -3.86 16.62 -3.55
N VAL A 34 -4.90 16.44 -4.38
CA VAL A 34 -4.73 16.44 -5.85
C VAL A 34 -5.01 17.79 -6.49
N ASN A 35 -5.56 18.73 -5.74
CA ASN A 35 -5.92 20.05 -6.27
C ASN A 35 -5.00 21.18 -5.77
N GLY A 36 -4.10 20.91 -4.82
CA GLY A 36 -3.13 21.85 -4.27
C GLY A 36 -3.73 22.81 -3.23
N ASP A 37 -4.86 22.47 -2.60
CA ASP A 37 -5.51 23.34 -1.61
C ASP A 37 -5.11 23.04 -0.15
N GLY A 38 -4.20 22.10 0.05
CA GLY A 38 -3.66 21.69 1.35
C GLY A 38 -4.56 20.72 2.12
N LYS A 39 -5.63 20.19 1.50
CA LYS A 39 -6.53 19.23 2.13
C LYS A 39 -6.47 17.90 1.36
N PRO A 40 -6.34 16.76 2.05
CA PRO A 40 -6.35 15.47 1.36
C PRO A 40 -7.72 15.20 0.72
N ASP A 41 -7.69 14.92 -0.59
CA ASP A 41 -8.79 14.41 -1.38
C ASP A 41 -8.82 12.89 -1.32
N ILE A 42 -9.87 12.24 -1.81
CA ILE A 42 -9.98 10.78 -1.86
C ILE A 42 -9.99 10.32 -3.32
N ILE A 43 -9.11 9.40 -3.64
CA ILE A 43 -9.09 8.65 -4.91
C ILE A 43 -9.59 7.24 -4.62
N VAL A 44 -10.51 6.70 -5.42
CA VAL A 44 -11.11 5.36 -5.21
C VAL A 44 -11.04 4.55 -6.50
N ALA A 45 -10.50 3.33 -6.43
CA ALA A 45 -10.61 2.35 -7.50
C ALA A 45 -11.96 1.64 -7.41
N ASN A 46 -12.82 1.80 -8.42
CA ASN A 46 -14.14 1.19 -8.47
C ASN A 46 -14.11 0.01 -9.46
N SER A 47 -13.74 -1.17 -8.99
CA SER A 47 -13.47 -2.34 -9.84
C SER A 47 -14.69 -2.79 -10.64
N GLY A 48 -15.87 -2.77 -10.03
CA GLY A 48 -17.11 -3.14 -10.71
C GLY A 48 -17.63 -2.11 -11.73
N SER A 49 -17.11 -0.88 -11.68
CA SER A 49 -17.48 0.19 -12.62
C SER A 49 -16.39 0.52 -13.64
N ASN A 50 -15.21 -0.12 -13.55
CA ASN A 50 -14.05 0.14 -14.41
C ASN A 50 -13.71 1.64 -14.49
N ASN A 51 -13.59 2.29 -13.33
CA ASN A 51 -13.18 3.68 -13.24
C ASN A 51 -12.48 3.99 -11.91
N VAL A 52 -11.75 5.09 -11.92
CA VAL A 52 -11.27 5.74 -10.71
C VAL A 52 -12.19 6.93 -10.41
N GLY A 53 -12.64 7.03 -9.16
CA GLY A 53 -13.40 8.16 -8.65
C GLY A 53 -12.50 9.10 -7.85
N VAL A 54 -12.65 10.41 -8.03
CA VAL A 54 -11.96 11.44 -7.25
C VAL A 54 -13.00 12.28 -6.51
N LEU A 55 -12.90 12.33 -5.18
CA LEU A 55 -13.76 13.13 -4.31
C LEU A 55 -12.91 14.24 -3.71
N LEU A 56 -13.16 15.49 -4.14
CA LEU A 56 -12.43 16.65 -3.63
C LEU A 56 -12.91 17.04 -2.24
N ASN A 57 -11.98 17.28 -1.33
CA ASN A 57 -12.23 17.74 0.03
C ASN A 57 -12.64 19.23 0.02
N ILE A 58 -13.88 19.51 0.35
CA ILE A 58 -14.41 20.87 0.40
C ILE A 58 -14.31 21.53 1.79
N GLY A 59 -13.61 20.87 2.71
CA GLY A 59 -13.34 21.33 4.07
C GLY A 59 -14.29 20.73 5.11
N ASN A 60 -13.93 20.90 6.39
CA ASN A 60 -14.65 20.38 7.55
C ASN A 60 -14.96 18.85 7.51
N GLY A 61 -14.08 18.07 6.86
CA GLY A 61 -14.28 16.62 6.69
C GLY A 61 -15.40 16.27 5.71
N THR A 62 -15.76 17.19 4.81
CA THR A 62 -16.78 16.93 3.78
C THR A 62 -16.15 16.87 2.39
N PHE A 63 -16.75 16.07 1.51
CA PHE A 63 -16.26 15.84 0.15
C PHE A 63 -17.33 16.16 -0.89
N ALA A 64 -16.88 16.66 -2.05
CA ALA A 64 -17.74 16.81 -3.22
C ALA A 64 -18.18 15.45 -3.77
N ALA A 65 -19.19 15.44 -4.62
CA ALA A 65 -19.54 14.23 -5.39
C ALA A 65 -18.35 13.81 -6.24
N GLN A 66 -18.14 12.49 -6.39
CA GLN A 66 -17.00 11.99 -7.16
C GLN A 66 -17.06 12.40 -8.64
N THR A 67 -15.90 12.76 -9.16
CA THR A 67 -15.64 12.84 -10.60
C THR A 67 -14.98 11.53 -11.02
N THR A 68 -15.46 10.90 -12.11
CA THR A 68 -14.96 9.59 -12.53
C THR A 68 -14.10 9.68 -13.79
N TYR A 69 -13.05 8.83 -13.82
CA TYR A 69 -12.14 8.66 -14.95
C TYR A 69 -12.13 7.19 -15.34
N SER A 70 -12.47 6.87 -16.59
CA SER A 70 -12.52 5.49 -17.07
C SER A 70 -11.14 4.84 -17.02
N THR A 71 -11.10 3.62 -16.50
CA THR A 71 -9.91 2.74 -16.50
C THR A 71 -10.12 1.60 -17.51
N ASP A 72 -9.09 0.79 -17.69
CA ASP A 72 -9.27 -0.57 -18.20
C ASP A 72 -9.96 -1.45 -17.14
N SER A 73 -10.21 -2.72 -17.46
CA SER A 73 -11.04 -3.60 -16.64
C SER A 73 -10.36 -4.02 -15.33
N GLY A 74 -11.14 -4.03 -14.26
CA GLY A 74 -10.75 -4.52 -12.94
C GLY A 74 -9.71 -3.66 -12.24
N PRO A 75 -9.91 -2.32 -12.05
CA PRO A 75 -9.01 -1.52 -11.21
C PRO A 75 -9.05 -2.04 -9.77
N ALA A 76 -7.98 -2.73 -9.35
CA ALA A 76 -7.88 -3.39 -8.04
C ALA A 76 -7.22 -2.49 -6.99
N GLU A 77 -6.14 -1.80 -7.35
CA GLU A 77 -5.47 -0.89 -6.44
C GLU A 77 -5.12 0.44 -7.10
N VAL A 78 -5.16 1.50 -6.29
CA VAL A 78 -4.82 2.86 -6.71
C VAL A 78 -3.77 3.46 -5.76
N THR A 79 -2.78 4.13 -6.34
CA THR A 79 -1.84 4.98 -5.61
C THR A 79 -1.67 6.32 -6.30
N ALA A 80 -0.98 7.26 -5.66
CA ALA A 80 -0.74 8.59 -6.21
C ALA A 80 0.68 9.06 -5.93
N ALA A 81 1.34 9.57 -6.98
CA ALA A 81 2.68 10.14 -6.92
C ALA A 81 2.90 11.09 -8.11
N ASP A 82 3.78 12.06 -7.96
CA ASP A 82 4.25 12.86 -9.09
C ASP A 82 5.19 12.00 -9.95
N VAL A 83 4.70 11.56 -11.12
CA VAL A 83 5.50 10.73 -12.04
C VAL A 83 6.01 11.53 -13.25
N ASN A 84 5.57 12.77 -13.42
CA ASN A 84 6.00 13.62 -14.53
C ASN A 84 6.95 14.76 -14.10
N GLY A 85 7.14 14.99 -12.79
CA GLY A 85 8.02 16.00 -12.22
C GLY A 85 7.41 17.40 -12.19
N ASP A 86 6.08 17.53 -12.23
CA ASP A 86 5.39 18.82 -12.22
C ASP A 86 4.91 19.27 -10.83
N GLY A 87 5.19 18.47 -9.81
CA GLY A 87 4.87 18.73 -8.40
C GLY A 87 3.41 18.40 -8.02
N LYS A 88 2.64 17.77 -8.91
CA LYS A 88 1.26 17.36 -8.63
C LYS A 88 1.16 15.84 -8.60
N PRO A 89 0.40 15.25 -7.66
CA PRO A 89 0.23 13.80 -7.64
C PRO A 89 -0.63 13.33 -8.82
N ASP A 90 -0.06 12.44 -9.64
CA ASP A 90 -0.71 11.70 -10.71
C ASP A 90 -1.37 10.45 -10.12
N ILE A 91 -2.34 9.85 -10.81
CA ILE A 91 -2.99 8.61 -10.37
C ILE A 91 -2.38 7.41 -11.11
N ILE A 92 -1.99 6.40 -10.35
CA ILE A 92 -1.51 5.11 -10.84
C ILE A 92 -2.48 4.03 -10.38
N VAL A 93 -2.94 3.18 -11.31
CA VAL A 93 -3.93 2.14 -11.04
C VAL A 93 -3.50 0.79 -11.62
N ALA A 94 -3.62 -0.27 -10.82
CA ALA A 94 -3.44 -1.64 -11.28
C ALA A 94 -4.77 -2.15 -11.86
N ASN A 95 -4.85 -2.38 -13.17
CA ASN A 95 -6.02 -2.92 -13.85
C ASN A 95 -5.87 -4.45 -13.97
N SER A 96 -6.32 -5.19 -12.94
CA SER A 96 -6.01 -6.61 -12.78
C SER A 96 -6.55 -7.47 -13.92
N ASP A 97 -7.78 -7.24 -14.38
CA ASP A 97 -8.40 -8.03 -15.43
C ASP A 97 -7.86 -7.69 -16.82
N SER A 98 -7.29 -6.50 -16.99
CA SER A 98 -6.69 -6.06 -18.26
C SER A 98 -5.20 -6.30 -18.36
N ASN A 99 -4.54 -6.77 -17.29
CA ASN A 99 -3.11 -7.02 -17.24
C ASN A 99 -2.29 -5.80 -17.65
N ASN A 100 -2.58 -4.66 -17.03
CA ASN A 100 -1.82 -3.44 -17.22
C ASN A 100 -1.86 -2.52 -16.00
N VAL A 101 -0.93 -1.58 -15.96
CA VAL A 101 -0.97 -0.43 -15.05
C VAL A 101 -1.39 0.79 -15.86
N GLY A 102 -2.38 1.51 -15.36
CA GLY A 102 -2.87 2.76 -15.90
C GLY A 102 -2.26 3.97 -15.18
N VAL A 103 -1.95 5.02 -15.92
CA VAL A 103 -1.44 6.30 -15.39
C VAL A 103 -2.30 7.44 -15.92
N PHE A 104 -2.79 8.28 -15.01
CA PHE A 104 -3.52 9.50 -15.31
C PHE A 104 -2.73 10.69 -14.83
N LEU A 105 -2.27 11.55 -15.73
CA LEU A 105 -1.52 12.74 -15.34
C LEU A 105 -2.46 13.81 -14.81
N ASN A 106 -2.08 14.42 -13.69
CA ASN A 106 -2.81 15.52 -13.07
C ASN A 106 -2.64 16.79 -13.91
N THR A 107 -3.75 17.29 -14.43
CA THR A 107 -3.77 18.52 -15.26
C THR A 107 -3.99 19.80 -14.45
N GLY A 108 -4.05 19.66 -13.13
CA GLY A 108 -4.30 20.75 -12.17
C GLY A 108 -5.75 20.79 -11.68
N ASN A 109 -5.97 21.45 -10.54
CA ASN A 109 -7.29 21.61 -9.90
C ASN A 109 -8.05 20.29 -9.65
N GLY A 110 -7.33 19.17 -9.45
CA GLY A 110 -7.94 17.85 -9.23
C GLY A 110 -8.56 17.23 -10.48
N THR A 111 -8.10 17.63 -11.67
CA THR A 111 -8.50 17.03 -12.95
C THR A 111 -7.36 16.24 -13.56
N PHE A 112 -7.70 15.19 -14.34
CA PHE A 112 -6.72 14.24 -14.85
C PHE A 112 -6.86 14.02 -16.36
N SER A 113 -5.76 13.63 -17.00
CA SER A 113 -5.73 13.23 -18.41
C SER A 113 -6.53 11.92 -18.64
N ALA A 114 -6.68 11.53 -19.90
CA ALA A 114 -7.06 10.16 -20.20
C ALA A 114 -5.95 9.19 -19.73
N GLN A 115 -6.34 7.93 -19.41
CA GLN A 115 -5.42 6.88 -19.01
C GLN A 115 -4.39 6.58 -20.10
N MET A 116 -3.12 6.51 -19.71
CA MET A 116 -2.06 5.84 -20.46
C MET A 116 -1.82 4.47 -19.82
N THR A 117 -1.66 3.42 -20.61
CA THR A 117 -1.52 2.05 -20.10
C THR A 117 -0.17 1.46 -20.42
N TYR A 118 0.35 0.66 -19.48
CA TYR A 118 1.61 -0.07 -19.58
C TYR A 118 1.34 -1.55 -19.29
N ALA A 119 1.64 -2.40 -20.28
CA ALA A 119 1.41 -3.83 -20.15
C ALA A 119 2.19 -4.45 -18.99
N THR A 120 1.55 -5.35 -18.27
CA THR A 120 2.13 -6.14 -17.18
C THR A 120 1.98 -7.63 -17.45
N ASP A 121 2.54 -8.44 -16.55
CA ASP A 121 2.18 -9.85 -16.46
C ASP A 121 0.77 -10.01 -15.85
N ASN A 122 0.30 -11.27 -15.74
CA ASN A 122 -1.10 -11.55 -15.44
C ASN A 122 -1.50 -11.13 -14.02
N TRP A 123 -2.60 -10.39 -13.98
CA TRP A 123 -3.31 -9.99 -12.79
C TRP A 123 -2.48 -9.13 -11.82
N PRO A 124 -2.09 -7.90 -12.22
CA PRO A 124 -1.48 -6.93 -11.29
C PRO A 124 -2.54 -6.55 -10.24
N GLY A 125 -2.34 -7.00 -9.01
CA GLY A 125 -3.31 -6.79 -7.91
C GLY A 125 -2.92 -5.67 -6.96
N SER A 126 -1.64 -5.35 -6.87
CA SER A 126 -1.09 -4.33 -5.97
C SER A 126 -0.06 -3.47 -6.69
N VAL A 127 0.02 -2.17 -6.33
CA VAL A 127 0.91 -1.18 -6.95
C VAL A 127 1.44 -0.18 -5.94
N VAL A 128 2.75 0.06 -5.96
CA VAL A 128 3.41 1.13 -5.18
C VAL A 128 4.34 1.94 -6.07
N THR A 129 4.70 3.12 -5.61
CA THR A 129 5.54 4.07 -6.36
C THR A 129 6.70 4.54 -5.52
N VAL A 130 7.92 4.42 -6.07
CA VAL A 130 9.17 4.86 -5.42
C VAL A 130 10.29 4.91 -6.46
N ASP A 131 11.30 5.77 -6.28
CA ASP A 131 12.52 5.76 -7.08
C ASP A 131 13.41 4.59 -6.65
N VAL A 132 13.49 3.54 -7.47
CA VAL A 132 14.30 2.34 -7.16
C VAL A 132 15.66 2.32 -7.85
N ASN A 133 15.89 3.22 -8.80
CA ASN A 133 17.15 3.27 -9.55
C ASN A 133 18.05 4.45 -9.17
N GLY A 134 17.56 5.38 -8.34
CA GLY A 134 18.29 6.54 -7.83
C GLY A 134 18.40 7.67 -8.86
N ASP A 135 17.49 7.74 -9.85
CA ASP A 135 17.51 8.78 -10.88
C ASP A 135 16.60 9.98 -10.57
N ASN A 136 16.01 10.00 -9.36
CA ASN A 136 15.04 10.99 -8.85
C ASN A 136 13.74 11.05 -9.67
N LYS A 137 13.36 9.98 -10.35
CA LYS A 137 12.05 9.82 -10.95
C LYS A 137 11.31 8.68 -10.25
N THR A 138 10.03 8.87 -10.03
CA THR A 138 9.20 7.87 -9.38
C THR A 138 8.91 6.71 -10.32
N ASP A 139 9.42 5.51 -10.01
CA ASP A 139 9.14 4.26 -10.70
C ASP A 139 7.85 3.63 -10.16
N ILE A 140 7.31 2.64 -10.88
CA ILE A 140 6.13 1.88 -10.48
C ILE A 140 6.52 0.42 -10.24
N ILE A 141 6.18 -0.12 -9.08
CA ILE A 141 6.32 -1.54 -8.73
C ILE A 141 4.93 -2.13 -8.58
N PHE A 142 4.70 -3.31 -9.10
CA PHE A 142 3.42 -4.01 -8.98
C PHE A 142 3.61 -5.50 -8.75
N ALA A 143 2.64 -6.13 -8.08
CA ALA A 143 2.62 -7.57 -7.84
C ALA A 143 1.68 -8.25 -8.82
N SER A 144 2.18 -9.20 -9.64
CA SER A 144 1.41 -9.98 -10.59
C SER A 144 1.02 -11.33 -10.00
N TYR A 145 -0.17 -11.40 -9.40
CA TYR A 145 -0.64 -12.53 -8.59
C TYR A 145 -0.59 -13.87 -9.32
N LEU A 146 -1.08 -13.91 -10.57
CA LEU A 146 -1.13 -15.15 -11.35
C LEU A 146 0.19 -15.52 -12.01
N SER A 147 1.11 -14.57 -12.16
CA SER A 147 2.43 -14.81 -12.77
C SER A 147 3.54 -15.11 -11.75
N ASN A 148 3.26 -14.99 -10.44
CA ASN A 148 4.23 -15.22 -9.37
C ASN A 148 5.49 -14.36 -9.51
N ASN A 149 5.31 -13.09 -9.82
CA ASN A 149 6.42 -12.13 -9.92
C ASN A 149 5.97 -10.73 -9.47
N VAL A 150 6.96 -9.88 -9.24
CA VAL A 150 6.79 -8.44 -9.20
C VAL A 150 7.38 -7.85 -10.47
N GLY A 151 6.71 -6.84 -11.03
CA GLY A 151 7.20 -6.05 -12.13
C GLY A 151 7.61 -4.66 -11.68
N VAL A 152 8.59 -4.09 -12.37
CA VAL A 152 9.04 -2.71 -12.21
C VAL A 152 8.93 -2.02 -13.56
N LEU A 153 8.22 -0.91 -13.60
CA LEU A 153 8.19 0.01 -14.74
C LEU A 153 9.07 1.21 -14.39
N PHE A 154 10.20 1.32 -15.06
CA PHE A 154 11.14 2.44 -14.86
C PHE A 154 10.62 3.69 -15.55
N ASN A 155 10.59 4.78 -14.80
CA ASN A 155 10.19 6.09 -15.30
C ASN A 155 11.29 6.68 -16.20
N ILE A 156 10.97 6.85 -17.48
CA ILE A 156 11.89 7.44 -18.48
C ILE A 156 11.69 8.95 -18.69
N GLY A 157 10.84 9.56 -17.86
CA GLY A 157 10.55 10.99 -17.82
C GLY A 157 9.18 11.35 -18.39
N ASN A 158 8.69 12.54 -17.99
CA ASN A 158 7.39 13.09 -18.42
C ASN A 158 6.18 12.16 -18.16
N GLY A 159 6.22 11.33 -17.11
CA GLY A 159 5.15 10.39 -16.82
C GLY A 159 5.06 9.22 -17.79
N THR A 160 6.16 8.91 -18.49
CA THR A 160 6.26 7.74 -19.38
C THR A 160 7.18 6.69 -18.78
N PHE A 161 6.90 5.43 -19.06
CA PHE A 161 7.62 4.30 -18.47
C PHE A 161 8.16 3.34 -19.53
N ALA A 162 9.29 2.72 -19.22
CA ALA A 162 9.85 1.62 -20.00
C ALA A 162 8.98 0.36 -19.89
N ALA A 163 9.25 -0.61 -20.78
CA ALA A 163 8.66 -1.94 -20.61
C ALA A 163 9.06 -2.53 -19.25
N GLN A 164 8.19 -3.38 -18.67
CA GLN A 164 8.43 -3.98 -17.35
C GLN A 164 9.71 -4.80 -17.31
N THR A 165 10.39 -4.73 -16.15
CA THR A 165 11.40 -5.70 -15.73
C THR A 165 10.81 -6.54 -14.61
N THR A 166 10.91 -7.87 -14.68
CA THR A 166 10.25 -8.77 -13.73
C THR A 166 11.22 -9.50 -12.84
N TYR A 167 10.80 -9.75 -11.59
CA TYR A 167 11.54 -10.50 -10.58
C TYR A 167 10.63 -11.56 -9.98
N SER A 168 11.08 -12.83 -9.98
CA SER A 168 10.31 -13.94 -9.42
C SER A 168 10.08 -13.77 -7.93
N THR A 169 8.89 -14.17 -7.46
CA THR A 169 8.49 -14.16 -6.05
C THR A 169 8.10 -15.56 -5.58
N GLY A 170 7.49 -15.70 -4.41
CA GLY A 170 6.69 -16.88 -4.05
C GLY A 170 5.39 -16.92 -4.83
N SER A 171 4.55 -17.93 -4.58
CA SER A 171 3.28 -18.08 -5.29
C SER A 171 2.21 -17.13 -4.77
N GLY A 172 1.49 -16.53 -5.70
CA GLY A 172 0.37 -15.61 -5.43
C GLY A 172 0.81 -14.34 -4.69
N PRO A 173 1.72 -13.52 -5.25
CA PRO A 173 2.06 -12.23 -4.64
C PRO A 173 0.81 -11.34 -4.63
N ALA A 174 0.27 -11.10 -3.42
CA ALA A 174 -0.99 -10.38 -3.23
C ALA A 174 -0.76 -8.88 -3.00
N GLU A 175 0.31 -8.54 -2.26
CA GLU A 175 0.62 -7.16 -1.90
C GLU A 175 2.11 -6.91 -2.05
N VAL A 176 2.47 -5.70 -2.47
CA VAL A 176 3.84 -5.20 -2.54
C VAL A 176 4.00 -3.93 -1.72
N ALA A 177 5.08 -3.84 -0.97
CA ALA A 177 5.52 -2.64 -0.27
C ALA A 177 6.97 -2.31 -0.62
N ALA A 178 7.37 -1.06 -0.41
CA ALA A 178 8.74 -0.62 -0.62
C ALA A 178 9.27 0.10 0.62
N ALA A 179 10.42 -0.33 1.14
CA ALA A 179 11.10 0.29 2.28
C ALA A 179 12.58 -0.09 2.27
N ASP A 180 13.45 0.77 2.79
CA ASP A 180 14.86 0.44 3.05
C ASP A 180 14.94 -0.42 4.32
N VAL A 181 14.95 -1.76 4.13
CA VAL A 181 14.98 -2.71 5.27
C VAL A 181 16.39 -3.10 5.68
N ASN A 182 17.40 -2.75 4.89
CA ASN A 182 18.79 -3.08 5.19
C ASN A 182 19.61 -1.88 5.68
N GLY A 183 19.08 -0.65 5.60
CA GLY A 183 19.71 0.59 6.04
C GLY A 183 20.75 1.14 5.07
N ASP A 184 20.66 0.80 3.78
CA ASP A 184 21.61 1.28 2.76
C ASP A 184 21.13 2.52 1.99
N GLY A 185 19.97 3.05 2.33
CA GLY A 185 19.36 4.24 1.73
C GLY A 185 18.62 3.97 0.41
N LYS A 186 18.42 2.72 0.03
CA LYS A 186 17.71 2.33 -1.19
C LYS A 186 16.43 1.56 -0.83
N PRO A 187 15.31 1.86 -1.49
CA PRO A 187 14.08 1.11 -1.22
C PRO A 187 14.18 -0.33 -1.73
N ASP A 188 13.99 -1.29 -0.82
CA ASP A 188 13.87 -2.72 -1.13
C ASP A 188 12.39 -3.06 -1.41
N ILE A 189 12.14 -4.18 -2.08
CA ILE A 189 10.78 -4.66 -2.34
C ILE A 189 10.41 -5.73 -1.33
N ILE A 190 9.26 -5.58 -0.68
CA ILE A 190 8.65 -6.54 0.23
C ILE A 190 7.37 -7.07 -0.42
N VAL A 191 7.17 -8.38 -0.47
CA VAL A 191 6.05 -9.01 -1.18
C VAL A 191 5.37 -10.04 -0.30
N ALA A 192 4.06 -9.87 -0.04
CA ALA A 192 3.25 -10.90 0.60
C ALA A 192 2.85 -11.98 -0.41
N ASN A 193 3.37 -13.19 -0.26
CA ASN A 193 3.09 -14.33 -1.15
C ASN A 193 1.97 -15.17 -0.55
N ASN A 194 0.73 -14.84 -0.88
CA ASN A 194 -0.48 -15.39 -0.27
C ASN A 194 -0.56 -16.92 -0.33
N LEU A 195 -0.26 -17.51 -1.49
CA LEU A 195 -0.36 -18.96 -1.69
C LEU A 195 0.85 -19.73 -1.14
N SER A 196 2.00 -19.07 -0.96
CA SER A 196 3.20 -19.68 -0.39
C SER A 196 3.31 -19.53 1.12
N ASN A 197 2.41 -18.80 1.78
CA ASN A 197 2.43 -18.52 3.22
C ASN A 197 3.78 -17.95 3.68
N ASN A 198 4.29 -16.96 2.98
CA ASN A 198 5.51 -16.25 3.32
C ASN A 198 5.48 -14.83 2.76
N PHE A 199 6.39 -13.98 3.22
CA PHE A 199 6.75 -12.79 2.47
C PHE A 199 8.18 -12.92 1.93
N GLY A 200 8.44 -12.26 0.81
CA GLY A 200 9.75 -12.15 0.18
C GLY A 200 10.33 -10.77 0.34
N VAL A 201 11.64 -10.67 0.52
CA VAL A 201 12.40 -9.42 0.48
C VAL A 201 13.39 -9.47 -0.67
N LEU A 202 13.30 -8.52 -1.59
CA LEU A 202 14.22 -8.34 -2.71
C LEU A 202 15.07 -7.10 -2.41
N LEU A 203 16.34 -7.30 -2.03
CA LEU A 203 17.24 -6.20 -1.71
C LEU A 203 17.69 -5.47 -2.99
N ASN A 204 17.61 -4.14 -2.95
CA ASN A 204 17.93 -3.25 -4.05
C ASN A 204 19.45 -3.04 -4.17
N LEU A 205 20.02 -3.27 -5.36
CA LEU A 205 21.44 -3.02 -5.64
C LEU A 205 21.74 -1.55 -6.01
N GLY A 206 20.70 -0.69 -6.12
CA GLY A 206 20.84 0.75 -6.32
C GLY A 206 20.89 1.20 -7.78
N ASN A 207 20.62 0.33 -8.72
CA ASN A 207 20.55 0.65 -10.16
C ASN A 207 19.24 0.10 -10.79
N GLY A 208 18.21 -0.08 -9.97
CA GLY A 208 16.95 -0.70 -10.38
C GLY A 208 17.03 -2.21 -10.55
N THR A 209 18.11 -2.86 -10.10
CA THR A 209 18.20 -4.33 -10.04
C THR A 209 18.09 -4.81 -8.60
N PHE A 210 17.52 -5.99 -8.44
CA PHE A 210 17.26 -6.58 -7.12
C PHE A 210 17.89 -7.96 -7.00
N LEU A 211 18.26 -8.33 -5.78
CA LEU A 211 18.68 -9.69 -5.47
C LEU A 211 17.49 -10.65 -5.54
N THR A 212 17.78 -11.94 -5.69
CA THR A 212 16.77 -13.00 -5.54
C THR A 212 16.13 -12.89 -4.15
N PRO A 213 14.79 -13.10 -4.04
CA PRO A 213 14.10 -12.87 -2.77
C PRO A 213 14.59 -13.82 -1.68
N THR A 214 14.85 -13.25 -0.50
CA THR A 214 14.91 -14.00 0.75
C THR A 214 13.51 -14.12 1.32
N THR A 215 13.05 -15.32 1.64
CA THR A 215 11.68 -15.55 2.10
C THR A 215 11.63 -15.82 3.60
N TYR A 216 10.58 -15.30 4.25
CA TYR A 216 10.30 -15.45 5.68
C TYR A 216 8.90 -16.03 5.85
N LEU A 217 8.76 -17.07 6.64
CA LEU A 217 7.49 -17.74 6.88
C LEU A 217 6.53 -16.82 7.63
N THR A 218 5.27 -16.84 7.19
CA THR A 218 4.12 -16.25 7.89
C THR A 218 3.13 -17.33 8.28
N ASP A 219 2.04 -16.95 8.92
CA ASP A 219 0.87 -17.81 9.00
C ASP A 219 0.14 -17.83 7.64
N SER A 220 -0.97 -18.56 7.55
CA SER A 220 -1.62 -18.87 6.28
C SER A 220 -2.32 -17.67 5.66
N GLY A 221 -2.07 -17.48 4.37
CA GLY A 221 -2.73 -16.51 3.52
C GLY A 221 -2.34 -15.05 3.82
N PRO A 222 -1.04 -14.69 3.79
CA PRO A 222 -0.65 -13.28 3.89
C PRO A 222 -1.26 -12.49 2.73
N ALA A 223 -2.18 -11.57 3.06
CA ALA A 223 -2.94 -10.80 2.08
C ALA A 223 -2.39 -9.38 1.92
N CYS A 224 -1.85 -8.81 2.99
CA CYS A 224 -1.33 -7.44 3.01
C CYS A 224 -0.04 -7.40 3.83
N VAL A 225 0.90 -6.55 3.41
CA VAL A 225 2.18 -6.32 4.08
C VAL A 225 2.48 -4.84 4.16
N VAL A 226 2.91 -4.37 5.34
CA VAL A 226 3.43 -3.02 5.54
C VAL A 226 4.76 -3.08 6.28
N ALA A 227 5.60 -2.07 6.03
CA ALA A 227 6.87 -1.87 6.71
C ALA A 227 6.78 -0.63 7.61
N ALA A 228 7.01 -0.80 8.92
CA ALA A 228 7.02 0.29 9.91
C ALA A 228 7.89 -0.09 11.10
N ASP A 229 8.61 0.88 11.68
CA ASP A 229 9.36 0.69 12.92
C ASP A 229 8.38 0.65 14.11
N VAL A 230 8.01 -0.56 14.57
CA VAL A 230 7.05 -0.72 15.67
C VAL A 230 7.73 -0.86 17.04
N ASN A 231 9.06 -1.03 17.05
CA ASN A 231 9.81 -1.19 18.30
C ASN A 231 10.68 0.03 18.64
N GLY A 232 10.74 1.05 17.77
CA GLY A 232 11.48 2.29 18.00
C GLY A 232 13.00 2.16 17.81
N ASP A 233 13.48 1.14 17.09
CA ASP A 233 14.91 0.91 16.87
C ASP A 233 15.46 1.57 15.58
N GLY A 234 14.60 2.25 14.84
CA GLY A 234 14.94 2.96 13.61
C GLY A 234 15.00 2.08 12.38
N LYS A 235 14.59 0.81 12.46
CA LYS A 235 14.53 -0.12 11.32
C LYS A 235 13.08 -0.49 11.03
N PRO A 236 12.66 -0.51 9.76
CA PRO A 236 11.31 -0.94 9.43
C PRO A 236 11.12 -2.44 9.72
N ASP A 237 10.19 -2.74 10.63
CA ASP A 237 9.67 -4.09 10.89
C ASP A 237 8.60 -4.45 9.86
N ILE A 238 8.25 -5.72 9.72
CA ILE A 238 7.22 -6.17 8.79
C ILE A 238 5.97 -6.59 9.55
N ILE A 239 4.84 -6.03 9.13
CA ILE A 239 3.51 -6.35 9.65
C ILE A 239 2.72 -7.01 8.53
N VAL A 240 2.11 -8.17 8.81
CA VAL A 240 1.42 -8.99 7.81
C VAL A 240 0.00 -9.31 8.27
N ALA A 241 -0.99 -9.09 7.42
CA ALA A 241 -2.34 -9.60 7.62
C ALA A 241 -2.43 -11.04 7.10
N ASN A 242 -2.55 -12.03 7.99
CA ASN A 242 -2.69 -13.44 7.63
C ASN A 242 -4.18 -13.81 7.53
N SER A 243 -4.77 -13.63 6.36
CA SER A 243 -6.22 -13.69 6.15
C SER A 243 -6.84 -15.03 6.50
N ASN A 244 -6.17 -16.13 6.17
CA ASN A 244 -6.68 -17.48 6.43
C ASN A 244 -6.46 -17.92 7.90
N SER A 245 -5.48 -17.33 8.59
CA SER A 245 -5.18 -17.63 9.99
C SER A 245 -5.88 -16.71 10.99
N ASN A 246 -6.58 -15.67 10.52
CA ASN A 246 -7.29 -14.70 11.35
C ASN A 246 -6.38 -14.02 12.39
N ASN A 247 -5.18 -13.64 11.97
CA ASN A 247 -4.22 -12.96 12.83
C ASN A 247 -3.37 -11.95 12.06
N VAL A 248 -2.67 -11.12 12.83
CA VAL A 248 -1.61 -10.24 12.33
C VAL A 248 -0.27 -10.80 12.79
N GLY A 249 0.65 -10.93 11.85
CA GLY A 249 2.05 -11.25 12.11
C GLY A 249 2.90 -10.01 12.20
N VAL A 250 3.82 -9.96 13.16
CA VAL A 250 4.87 -8.93 13.27
C VAL A 250 6.23 -9.63 13.27
N LEU A 251 7.10 -9.22 12.35
CA LEU A 251 8.46 -9.75 12.25
C LEU A 251 9.45 -8.59 12.43
N LEU A 252 10.18 -8.61 13.55
CA LEU A 252 11.13 -7.55 13.87
C LEU A 252 12.37 -7.62 12.98
N ASN A 253 12.78 -6.48 12.48
CA ASN A 253 14.00 -6.33 11.69
C ASN A 253 15.24 -6.41 12.60
N ILE A 254 16.03 -7.46 12.44
CA ILE A 254 17.25 -7.68 13.23
C ILE A 254 18.52 -7.12 12.56
N GLY A 255 18.33 -6.37 11.48
CA GLY A 255 19.39 -5.69 10.72
C GLY A 255 19.73 -6.38 9.39
N ASN A 256 20.34 -5.60 8.48
CA ASN A 256 20.75 -6.04 7.14
C ASN A 256 19.64 -6.69 6.30
N GLY A 257 18.39 -6.25 6.46
CA GLY A 257 17.24 -6.84 5.76
C GLY A 257 16.89 -8.25 6.20
N THR A 258 17.26 -8.63 7.44
CA THR A 258 16.91 -9.91 8.03
C THR A 258 15.88 -9.73 9.15
N PHE A 259 15.01 -10.72 9.31
CA PHE A 259 13.88 -10.62 10.23
C PHE A 259 13.84 -11.78 11.21
N ALA A 260 13.39 -11.49 12.43
CA ALA A 260 13.10 -12.50 13.43
C ALA A 260 11.89 -13.38 13.03
N ALA A 261 11.68 -14.48 13.74
CA ALA A 261 10.47 -15.27 13.56
C ALA A 261 9.21 -14.45 13.88
N GLN A 262 8.11 -14.72 13.15
CA GLN A 262 6.84 -14.03 13.33
C GLN A 262 6.32 -14.16 14.77
N MET A 263 5.94 -13.04 15.35
CA MET A 263 5.03 -12.94 16.49
C MET A 263 3.61 -12.73 15.98
N THR A 264 2.63 -13.43 16.57
CA THR A 264 1.24 -13.38 16.10
C THR A 264 0.32 -12.73 17.11
N TYR A 265 -0.61 -11.92 16.60
CA TYR A 265 -1.64 -11.24 17.38
C TYR A 265 -3.01 -11.57 16.77
N SER A 266 -3.95 -12.01 17.59
CA SER A 266 -5.30 -12.35 17.12
C SER A 266 -5.99 -11.13 16.48
N ALA A 267 -6.63 -11.36 15.33
CA ALA A 267 -7.47 -10.40 14.65
C ALA A 267 -8.92 -10.89 14.54
N GLY A 268 -9.78 -10.14 13.87
CA GLY A 268 -11.08 -10.62 13.42
C GLY A 268 -10.93 -11.65 12.28
N SER A 269 -12.06 -12.14 11.77
CA SER A 269 -12.04 -13.11 10.67
C SER A 269 -11.62 -12.43 9.36
N GLY A 270 -10.73 -13.09 8.63
CA GLY A 270 -10.28 -12.66 7.31
C GLY A 270 -9.64 -11.27 7.28
N PRO A 271 -8.57 -11.01 8.07
CA PRO A 271 -7.86 -9.73 7.96
C PRO A 271 -7.34 -9.56 6.53
N ALA A 272 -7.82 -8.50 5.86
CA ALA A 272 -7.52 -8.25 4.45
C ALA A 272 -6.39 -7.25 4.28
N CYS A 273 -6.30 -6.24 5.13
CA CYS A 273 -5.23 -5.25 5.10
C CYS A 273 -4.90 -4.72 6.49
N VAL A 274 -3.67 -4.23 6.65
CA VAL A 274 -3.16 -3.60 7.88
C VAL A 274 -2.57 -2.23 7.58
N ALA A 275 -2.62 -1.35 8.56
CA ALA A 275 -1.91 -0.07 8.55
C ALA A 275 -1.20 0.12 9.89
N ALA A 276 -0.05 0.80 9.86
CA ALA A 276 0.70 1.17 11.05
C ALA A 276 0.68 2.69 11.21
N VAL A 277 0.06 3.17 12.29
CA VAL A 277 -0.08 4.61 12.57
C VAL A 277 -0.32 4.82 14.06
N ASP A 278 0.24 5.88 14.63
CA ASP A 278 -0.06 6.28 16.01
C ASP A 278 -1.50 6.82 16.09
N VAL A 279 -2.41 6.05 16.72
CA VAL A 279 -3.82 6.42 16.87
C VAL A 279 -4.14 6.96 18.27
N ASN A 280 -3.22 6.79 19.22
CA ASN A 280 -3.44 7.19 20.61
C ASN A 280 -2.61 8.43 21.02
N GLY A 281 -1.68 8.88 20.17
CA GLY A 281 -0.84 10.07 20.38
C GLY A 281 0.36 9.83 21.28
N ASP A 282 0.84 8.58 21.40
CA ASP A 282 2.00 8.22 22.22
C ASP A 282 3.32 8.18 21.42
N ASN A 283 3.29 8.53 20.15
CA ASN A 283 4.38 8.51 19.16
C ASN A 283 4.90 7.09 18.84
N LYS A 284 4.09 6.06 19.06
CA LYS A 284 4.38 4.70 18.63
C LYS A 284 3.32 4.26 17.62
N PRO A 285 3.72 3.59 16.53
CA PRO A 285 2.73 3.12 15.58
C PRO A 285 1.91 1.96 16.18
N ASP A 286 0.59 2.14 16.20
CA ASP A 286 -0.39 1.11 16.47
C ASP A 286 -0.74 0.37 15.18
N ILE A 287 -1.33 -0.80 15.26
CA ILE A 287 -1.75 -1.55 14.08
C ILE A 287 -3.27 -1.51 13.94
N ILE A 288 -3.74 -0.99 12.80
CA ILE A 288 -5.15 -1.04 12.41
C ILE A 288 -5.33 -2.20 11.43
N VAL A 289 -6.37 -2.99 11.62
CA VAL A 289 -6.66 -4.19 10.83
C VAL A 289 -8.05 -4.10 10.22
N ALA A 290 -8.15 -4.24 8.90
CA ALA A 290 -9.43 -4.39 8.21
C ALA A 290 -9.83 -5.88 8.19
N ASN A 291 -10.79 -6.28 8.98
CA ASN A 291 -11.26 -7.67 9.08
C ASN A 291 -12.46 -7.88 8.15
N TYR A 292 -12.19 -8.29 6.91
CA TYR A 292 -13.20 -8.48 5.85
C TYR A 292 -14.28 -9.49 6.25
N GLY A 293 -13.87 -10.64 6.79
CA GLY A 293 -14.80 -11.71 7.17
C GLY A 293 -15.66 -11.40 8.39
N SER A 294 -15.20 -10.51 9.28
CA SER A 294 -15.95 -10.07 10.47
C SER A 294 -16.72 -8.77 10.25
N ASN A 295 -16.56 -8.09 9.11
CA ASN A 295 -17.17 -6.78 8.81
C ASN A 295 -16.85 -5.71 9.86
N ASN A 296 -15.59 -5.65 10.33
CA ASN A 296 -15.14 -4.66 11.31
C ASN A 296 -13.68 -4.28 11.12
N ILE A 297 -13.26 -3.26 11.84
CA ILE A 297 -11.83 -2.94 12.02
C ILE A 297 -11.38 -3.36 13.41
N GLY A 298 -10.15 -3.82 13.54
CA GLY A 298 -9.45 -4.04 14.81
C GLY A 298 -8.36 -3.00 15.02
N VAL A 299 -8.02 -2.70 16.26
CA VAL A 299 -6.87 -1.88 16.62
C VAL A 299 -6.05 -2.63 17.65
N LEU A 300 -4.76 -2.80 17.38
CA LEU A 300 -3.78 -3.34 18.32
C LEU A 300 -2.91 -2.17 18.79
N LEU A 301 -3.07 -1.77 20.04
CA LEU A 301 -2.29 -0.68 20.61
C LEU A 301 -0.88 -1.15 20.97
N ASN A 302 0.11 -0.37 20.56
CA ASN A 302 1.51 -0.60 20.88
C ASN A 302 1.85 -0.01 22.26
N HIS A 303 2.33 -0.83 23.18
CA HIS A 303 2.66 -0.41 24.55
C HIS A 303 4.17 -0.43 24.85
N CYS A 304 5.01 -0.80 23.89
CA CYS A 304 6.45 -0.95 24.11
C CYS A 304 7.25 0.29 23.74
#